data_f382945edffe5626453395ddcca01c19
#
_entry.id   f382945edffe5626453395ddcca01c19
#
_cell.length_a   1.000
_cell.length_b   1.000
_cell.length_c   1.000
_cell.angle_alpha   90.00
_cell.angle_beta   90.00
_cell.angle_gamma   90.00
#
_symmetry.space_group_name_H-M   'P 1'
#
loop_
_entity.id
_entity.type
_entity.pdbx_description
1 polymer ?
#
loop_
_entity_poly.entity_id
_entity_poly.type
_entity_poly.pdbx_seq_one_letter_code
_entity_poly.pdbx_strand_id
1 'polypeptide(L)'
;PKIEDIFNMIRINNFKSCFLLLAVVFTFSFQSIAQPDGAQIYKANCTACHTIGGGRLVGPDLEGVTEKRKADWLKQWINSSSELIASGDADAIAIFEEYNKVAMTDFYFSDEEMVALLGYLENPPVEEVKIVATEGVAADKGMSSSTQMMLIAIVLLVLLFILTSVKNSLKESLGQETETVPETLIAQTNLF
;
A
#
# COMPACT_ATOMS: atom_id res chain seq x y z
N PRO A 1 -34.74 33.54 20.23
CA PRO A 1 -33.62 33.28 19.32
C PRO A 1 -33.95 33.88 17.95
N LYS A 2 -33.06 34.76 17.46
CA LYS A 2 -33.24 35.39 16.15
C LYS A 2 -33.05 34.32 15.08
N ILE A 3 -33.79 34.40 13.99
CA ILE A 3 -33.76 33.43 12.86
C ILE A 3 -32.34 33.22 12.36
N GLU A 4 -31.49 34.22 12.45
CA GLU A 4 -30.06 34.13 12.08
C GLU A 4 -29.26 33.18 12.95
N ASP A 5 -29.56 33.06 14.25
CA ASP A 5 -28.86 32.12 15.15
C ASP A 5 -29.18 30.68 14.81
N ILE A 6 -30.41 30.41 14.36
CA ILE A 6 -30.85 29.08 13.91
C ILE A 6 -30.17 28.70 12.60
N PHE A 7 -30.09 29.65 11.66
CA PHE A 7 -29.39 29.41 10.36
C PHE A 7 -27.90 29.15 10.56
N ASN A 8 -27.22 29.87 11.43
CA ASN A 8 -25.81 29.63 11.76
C ASN A 8 -25.60 28.30 12.43
N MET A 9 -26.47 27.91 13.35
CA MET A 9 -26.38 26.61 14.03
C MET A 9 -26.58 25.42 13.08
N ILE A 10 -27.55 25.53 12.14
CA ILE A 10 -27.78 24.52 11.10
C ILE A 10 -26.60 24.44 10.13
N ARG A 11 -26.02 25.56 9.75
CA ARG A 11 -24.87 25.64 8.82
C ARG A 11 -23.61 25.02 9.43
N ILE A 12 -23.34 25.29 10.71
CA ILE A 12 -22.17 24.72 11.42
C ILE A 12 -22.33 23.22 11.64
N ASN A 13 -23.57 22.76 11.93
CA ASN A 13 -23.82 21.35 12.16
C ASN A 13 -23.70 20.52 10.86
N ASN A 14 -24.18 21.05 9.74
CA ASN A 14 -24.05 20.43 8.42
C ASN A 14 -22.60 20.38 7.95
N PHE A 15 -21.79 21.39 8.24
CA PHE A 15 -20.38 21.42 7.91
C PHE A 15 -19.57 20.39 8.72
N LYS A 16 -19.82 20.28 10.02
CA LYS A 16 -19.20 19.26 10.88
C LYS A 16 -19.61 17.84 10.45
N SER A 17 -20.86 17.65 10.09
CA SER A 17 -21.36 16.35 9.60
C SER A 17 -20.75 15.97 8.24
N CYS A 18 -20.61 16.92 7.33
CA CYS A 18 -19.97 16.71 6.04
C CYS A 18 -18.48 16.38 6.19
N PHE A 19 -17.79 17.05 7.11
CA PHE A 19 -16.38 16.80 7.41
C PHE A 19 -16.17 15.43 8.05
N LEU A 20 -17.05 15.00 8.96
CA LEU A 20 -17.03 13.66 9.55
C LEU A 20 -17.28 12.57 8.51
N LEU A 21 -18.24 12.76 7.60
CA LEU A 21 -18.49 11.83 6.50
C LEU A 21 -17.30 11.73 5.54
N LEU A 22 -16.66 12.85 5.20
CA LEU A 22 -15.45 12.89 4.39
C LEU A 22 -14.28 12.18 5.08
N ALA A 23 -14.11 12.36 6.39
CA ALA A 23 -13.07 11.68 7.17
C ALA A 23 -13.30 10.15 7.21
N VAL A 24 -14.55 9.70 7.36
CA VAL A 24 -14.91 8.28 7.33
C VAL A 24 -14.68 7.68 5.94
N VAL A 25 -15.07 8.34 4.87
CA VAL A 25 -14.81 7.88 3.49
C VAL A 25 -13.32 7.81 3.22
N PHE A 26 -12.54 8.78 3.71
CA PHE A 26 -11.09 8.82 3.53
C PHE A 26 -10.37 7.68 4.27
N THR A 27 -10.83 7.29 5.48
CA THR A 27 -10.24 6.17 6.21
C THR A 27 -10.53 4.81 5.57
N PHE A 28 -11.66 4.65 4.87
CA PHE A 28 -12.00 3.43 4.14
C PHE A 28 -11.21 3.25 2.84
N SER A 29 -10.65 4.31 2.28
CA SER A 29 -9.94 4.26 0.98
C SER A 29 -8.50 3.73 1.07
N PHE A 30 -7.95 3.49 2.28
CA PHE A 30 -6.55 3.08 2.46
C PHE A 30 -6.34 1.58 2.70
N GLN A 31 -7.36 0.74 2.58
CA GLN A 31 -7.18 -0.71 2.64
C GLN A 31 -6.83 -1.26 1.24
N SER A 32 -5.71 -0.83 0.69
CA SER A 32 -5.04 -1.61 -0.36
C SER A 32 -4.45 -2.85 0.31
N ILE A 33 -5.16 -3.97 0.25
CA ILE A 33 -4.57 -5.28 0.51
C ILE A 33 -3.48 -5.43 -0.55
N ALA A 34 -2.22 -5.34 -0.13
CA ALA A 34 -1.10 -5.60 -1.03
C ALA A 34 -1.24 -7.06 -1.47
N GLN A 35 -1.60 -7.27 -2.73
CA GLN A 35 -1.67 -8.60 -3.32
C GLN A 35 -0.25 -9.16 -3.37
N PRO A 36 -0.02 -10.43 -2.98
CA PRO A 36 1.29 -11.04 -3.05
C PRO A 36 1.89 -10.92 -4.45
N ASP A 37 3.14 -10.49 -4.54
CA ASP A 37 3.87 -10.36 -5.80
C ASP A 37 4.73 -11.62 -6.01
N GLY A 38 4.33 -12.48 -6.95
CA GLY A 38 5.04 -13.70 -7.27
C GLY A 38 6.49 -13.49 -7.70
N ALA A 39 6.79 -12.36 -8.36
CA ALA A 39 8.16 -12.00 -8.73
C ALA A 39 9.03 -11.71 -7.51
N GLN A 40 8.48 -11.03 -6.50
CA GLN A 40 9.21 -10.77 -5.26
C GLN A 40 9.43 -12.06 -4.46
N ILE A 41 8.42 -12.94 -4.39
CA ILE A 41 8.54 -14.25 -3.74
C ILE A 41 9.64 -15.07 -4.41
N TYR A 42 9.63 -15.18 -5.73
CA TYR A 42 10.65 -15.90 -6.50
C TYR A 42 12.04 -15.30 -6.26
N LYS A 43 12.18 -13.99 -6.36
CA LYS A 43 13.46 -13.30 -6.17
C LYS A 43 14.04 -13.50 -4.77
N ALA A 44 13.20 -13.47 -3.75
CA ALA A 44 13.65 -13.60 -2.36
C ALA A 44 14.02 -15.02 -1.97
N ASN A 45 13.35 -16.04 -2.54
CA ASN A 45 13.42 -17.40 -2.02
C ASN A 45 14.01 -18.42 -3.01
N CYS A 46 13.96 -18.18 -4.31
CA CYS A 46 14.24 -19.19 -5.33
C CYS A 46 15.53 -18.94 -6.12
N THR A 47 15.89 -17.67 -6.36
CA THR A 47 16.98 -17.27 -7.27
C THR A 47 18.37 -17.74 -6.83
N ALA A 48 18.55 -18.05 -5.55
CA ALA A 48 19.82 -18.58 -5.05
C ALA A 48 20.15 -19.98 -5.62
N CYS A 49 19.11 -20.75 -5.97
CA CYS A 49 19.25 -22.15 -6.41
C CYS A 49 18.64 -22.42 -7.79
N HIS A 50 17.76 -21.57 -8.27
CA HIS A 50 17.01 -21.76 -9.51
C HIS A 50 17.14 -20.58 -10.46
N THR A 51 17.06 -20.88 -11.76
CA THR A 51 16.90 -19.89 -12.84
C THR A 51 15.56 -20.10 -13.54
N ILE A 52 15.16 -19.15 -14.38
CA ILE A 52 14.09 -19.28 -15.35
C ILE A 52 14.71 -18.97 -16.72
N GLY A 53 14.91 -20.00 -17.55
CA GLY A 53 15.55 -19.86 -18.86
C GLY A 53 17.08 -19.69 -18.82
N GLY A 54 17.68 -19.69 -17.63
CA GLY A 54 19.14 -19.54 -17.46
C GLY A 54 19.92 -20.86 -17.32
N GLY A 55 19.22 -21.98 -17.39
CA GLY A 55 19.81 -23.30 -17.23
C GLY A 55 19.97 -23.75 -15.80
N ARG A 56 20.60 -24.91 -15.61
CA ARG A 56 20.80 -25.54 -14.29
C ARG A 56 21.74 -24.72 -13.41
N LEU A 57 21.33 -24.48 -12.17
CA LEU A 57 22.17 -23.92 -11.12
C LEU A 57 22.40 -24.97 -10.02
N VAL A 58 22.03 -24.75 -8.78
CA VAL A 58 22.00 -25.76 -7.72
C VAL A 58 20.82 -26.71 -7.96
N GLY A 59 19.66 -26.14 -8.24
CA GLY A 59 18.44 -26.83 -8.62
C GLY A 59 18.18 -26.75 -10.14
N PRO A 60 17.04 -27.30 -10.59
CA PRO A 60 16.61 -27.23 -11.97
C PRO A 60 16.29 -25.82 -12.45
N ASP A 61 16.37 -25.60 -13.74
CA ASP A 61 15.75 -24.48 -14.40
C ASP A 61 14.24 -24.60 -14.32
N LEU A 62 13.57 -23.53 -13.93
CA LEU A 62 12.12 -23.51 -13.73
C LEU A 62 11.32 -23.08 -14.96
N GLU A 63 11.99 -22.85 -16.10
CA GLU A 63 11.31 -22.52 -17.36
C GLU A 63 10.32 -23.65 -17.75
N GLY A 64 9.04 -23.27 -17.91
CA GLY A 64 7.96 -24.20 -18.25
C GLY A 64 7.67 -25.26 -17.18
N VAL A 65 8.05 -25.03 -15.93
CA VAL A 65 7.82 -25.99 -14.84
C VAL A 65 6.33 -26.24 -14.58
N THR A 66 5.49 -25.22 -14.77
CA THR A 66 4.04 -25.30 -14.62
C THR A 66 3.34 -26.12 -15.71
N GLU A 67 3.97 -26.26 -16.87
CA GLU A 67 3.52 -27.15 -17.94
C GLU A 67 3.97 -28.59 -17.70
N LYS A 68 5.14 -28.79 -17.12
CA LYS A 68 5.75 -30.09 -16.84
C LYS A 68 5.14 -30.76 -15.60
N ARG A 69 4.64 -29.98 -14.64
CA ARG A 69 4.14 -30.46 -13.34
C ARG A 69 2.79 -29.84 -13.00
N LYS A 70 1.91 -30.63 -12.39
CA LYS A 70 0.60 -30.13 -11.90
C LYS A 70 0.80 -29.13 -10.76
N ALA A 71 -0.07 -28.14 -10.69
CA ALA A 71 -0.02 -27.11 -9.66
C ALA A 71 -0.05 -27.71 -8.22
N ASP A 72 -0.88 -28.72 -7.99
CA ASP A 72 -0.98 -29.37 -6.67
C ASP A 72 0.30 -30.12 -6.28
N TRP A 73 0.97 -30.72 -7.26
CA TRP A 73 2.26 -31.36 -7.05
C TRP A 73 3.35 -30.30 -6.73
N LEU A 74 3.37 -29.19 -7.48
CA LEU A 74 4.31 -28.10 -7.23
C LEU A 74 4.10 -27.47 -5.85
N LYS A 75 2.85 -27.30 -5.42
CA LYS A 75 2.53 -26.81 -4.07
C LYS A 75 3.11 -27.74 -2.98
N GLN A 76 2.91 -29.05 -3.12
CA GLN A 76 3.44 -30.02 -2.17
C GLN A 76 4.96 -30.03 -2.17
N TRP A 77 5.58 -30.02 -3.35
CA TRP A 77 7.03 -29.97 -3.51
C TRP A 77 7.66 -28.73 -2.88
N ILE A 78 7.07 -27.55 -3.12
CA ILE A 78 7.56 -26.26 -2.57
C ILE A 78 7.35 -26.23 -1.06
N ASN A 79 6.22 -26.71 -0.56
CA ASN A 79 5.96 -26.73 0.88
C ASN A 79 6.90 -27.66 1.62
N SER A 80 7.08 -28.89 1.14
CA SER A 80 8.04 -29.84 1.72
C SER A 80 8.45 -30.91 0.71
N SER A 81 9.57 -30.66 0.04
CA SER A 81 10.15 -31.64 -0.87
C SER A 81 10.51 -32.92 -0.15
N SER A 82 10.96 -32.85 1.09
CA SER A 82 11.36 -33.96 1.93
C SER A 82 10.19 -34.90 2.22
N GLU A 83 9.02 -34.37 2.52
CA GLU A 83 7.80 -35.16 2.76
C GLU A 83 7.32 -35.83 1.49
N LEU A 84 7.36 -35.16 0.36
CA LEU A 84 6.95 -35.74 -0.91
C LEU A 84 7.87 -36.85 -1.36
N ILE A 85 9.18 -36.71 -1.16
CA ILE A 85 10.16 -37.79 -1.37
C ILE A 85 9.86 -38.99 -0.44
N ALA A 86 9.64 -38.73 0.85
CA ALA A 86 9.35 -39.77 1.84
C ALA A 86 8.04 -40.50 1.59
N SER A 87 7.06 -39.85 0.93
CA SER A 87 5.80 -40.47 0.53
C SER A 87 5.95 -41.53 -0.57
N GLY A 88 7.11 -41.60 -1.21
CA GLY A 88 7.38 -42.52 -2.31
C GLY A 88 6.94 -41.98 -3.69
N ASP A 89 6.69 -40.69 -3.83
CA ASP A 89 6.38 -40.09 -5.12
C ASP A 89 7.55 -40.29 -6.10
N ALA A 90 7.27 -40.92 -7.23
CA ALA A 90 8.32 -41.32 -8.19
C ALA A 90 9.04 -40.17 -8.83
N ASP A 91 8.29 -39.06 -9.13
CA ASP A 91 8.83 -37.85 -9.71
C ASP A 91 9.71 -37.10 -8.71
N ALA A 92 9.28 -37.04 -7.46
CA ALA A 92 10.05 -36.41 -6.37
C ALA A 92 11.37 -37.16 -6.12
N ILE A 93 11.32 -38.48 -6.07
CA ILE A 93 12.53 -39.32 -5.92
C ILE A 93 13.46 -39.15 -7.11
N ALA A 94 12.94 -39.13 -8.35
CA ALA A 94 13.75 -38.97 -9.55
C ALA A 94 14.52 -37.64 -9.56
N ILE A 95 13.85 -36.54 -9.20
CA ILE A 95 14.48 -35.21 -9.12
C ILE A 95 15.54 -35.21 -8.00
N PHE A 96 15.21 -35.74 -6.84
CA PHE A 96 16.14 -35.81 -5.71
C PHE A 96 17.42 -36.55 -6.07
N GLU A 97 17.32 -37.72 -6.73
CA GLU A 97 18.47 -38.49 -7.21
C GLU A 97 19.27 -37.72 -8.27
N GLU A 98 18.60 -37.09 -9.22
CA GLU A 98 19.24 -36.30 -10.30
C GLU A 98 20.07 -35.15 -9.75
N TYR A 99 19.61 -34.53 -8.66
CA TYR A 99 20.25 -33.39 -8.01
C TYR A 99 21.11 -33.77 -6.79
N ASN A 100 21.76 -34.94 -6.87
CA ASN A 100 22.74 -35.44 -5.90
C ASN A 100 22.19 -35.59 -4.46
N LYS A 101 20.92 -35.90 -4.33
CA LYS A 101 20.22 -36.02 -3.04
C LYS A 101 20.24 -34.72 -2.21
N VAL A 102 20.28 -33.59 -2.85
CA VAL A 102 20.10 -32.29 -2.20
C VAL A 102 18.61 -32.00 -2.11
N ALA A 103 18.08 -32.02 -0.88
CA ALA A 103 16.69 -31.64 -0.65
C ALA A 103 16.52 -30.12 -0.82
N MET A 104 15.42 -29.71 -1.45
CA MET A 104 15.03 -28.31 -1.50
C MET A 104 14.58 -27.84 -0.10
N THR A 105 14.83 -26.59 0.24
CA THR A 105 14.34 -25.99 1.48
C THR A 105 12.81 -25.94 1.47
N ASP A 106 12.18 -26.22 2.60
CA ASP A 106 10.74 -26.13 2.78
C ASP A 106 10.28 -24.68 2.90
N PHE A 107 9.17 -24.34 2.26
CA PHE A 107 8.58 -22.99 2.26
C PHE A 107 7.10 -23.07 2.64
N TYR A 108 6.69 -22.27 3.62
CA TYR A 108 5.31 -22.23 4.11
C TYR A 108 4.63 -20.94 3.61
N PHE A 109 4.30 -20.93 2.32
CA PHE A 109 3.56 -19.83 1.71
C PHE A 109 2.06 -19.95 1.98
N SER A 110 1.36 -18.82 2.12
CA SER A 110 -0.10 -18.81 2.10
C SER A 110 -0.62 -19.26 0.73
N ASP A 111 -1.92 -19.59 0.65
CA ASP A 111 -2.53 -20.00 -0.62
C ASP A 111 -2.42 -18.88 -1.67
N GLU A 112 -2.57 -17.63 -1.26
CA GLU A 112 -2.46 -16.45 -2.14
C GLU A 112 -1.02 -16.25 -2.63
N GLU A 113 -0.03 -16.41 -1.76
CA GLU A 113 1.40 -16.34 -2.12
C GLU A 113 1.78 -17.46 -3.07
N MET A 114 1.31 -18.67 -2.82
CA MET A 114 1.55 -19.82 -3.68
C MET A 114 0.93 -19.62 -5.08
N VAL A 115 -0.31 -19.13 -5.15
CA VAL A 115 -0.97 -18.81 -6.43
C VAL A 115 -0.19 -17.71 -7.17
N ALA A 116 0.26 -16.66 -6.48
CA ALA A 116 1.05 -15.61 -7.07
C ALA A 116 2.41 -16.12 -7.60
N LEU A 117 3.10 -16.96 -6.83
CA LEU A 117 4.37 -17.58 -7.24
C LEU A 117 4.18 -18.47 -8.47
N LEU A 118 3.20 -19.37 -8.48
CA LEU A 118 2.94 -20.26 -9.62
C LEU A 118 2.54 -19.47 -10.87
N GLY A 119 1.71 -18.43 -10.73
CA GLY A 119 1.36 -17.53 -11.82
C GLY A 119 2.58 -16.79 -12.40
N TYR A 120 3.54 -16.40 -11.58
CA TYR A 120 4.79 -15.82 -12.02
C TYR A 120 5.66 -16.84 -12.80
N LEU A 121 5.74 -18.08 -12.34
CA LEU A 121 6.49 -19.16 -12.99
C LEU A 121 5.85 -19.60 -14.33
N GLU A 122 4.53 -19.46 -14.45
CA GLU A 122 3.79 -19.74 -15.69
C GLU A 122 4.06 -18.68 -16.76
N ASN A 123 4.11 -17.41 -16.35
CA ASN A 123 4.31 -16.28 -17.26
C ASN A 123 5.42 -15.35 -16.71
N PRO A 124 6.68 -15.80 -16.68
CA PRO A 124 7.75 -14.95 -16.23
C PRO A 124 7.90 -13.77 -17.19
N PRO A 125 8.08 -12.53 -16.71
CA PRO A 125 8.34 -11.41 -17.59
C PRO A 125 9.62 -11.70 -18.37
N VAL A 126 9.55 -11.56 -19.69
CA VAL A 126 10.72 -11.68 -20.56
C VAL A 126 11.64 -10.51 -20.23
N GLU A 127 12.64 -10.73 -19.36
CA GLU A 127 13.70 -9.76 -19.23
C GLU A 127 14.49 -9.78 -20.55
N GLU A 128 14.28 -8.76 -21.39
CA GLU A 128 15.30 -8.43 -22.39
C GLU A 128 16.61 -8.26 -21.63
N VAL A 129 17.57 -9.16 -21.90
CA VAL A 129 18.92 -9.10 -21.35
C VAL A 129 19.56 -7.78 -21.78
N LYS A 130 19.23 -6.70 -21.09
CA LYS A 130 20.08 -5.52 -21.06
C LYS A 130 21.26 -5.87 -20.18
N ILE A 131 22.37 -6.23 -20.85
CA ILE A 131 23.68 -6.20 -20.21
C ILE A 131 23.94 -4.74 -19.85
N VAL A 132 23.58 -4.37 -18.63
CA VAL A 132 24.02 -3.13 -17.99
C VAL A 132 24.82 -3.53 -16.77
N ALA A 133 26.12 -3.31 -16.89
CA ALA A 133 27.05 -3.35 -15.78
C ALA A 133 26.53 -2.48 -14.63
N THR A 134 26.59 -3.06 -13.45
CA THR A 134 26.81 -2.42 -12.15
C THR A 134 26.22 -1.03 -11.95
N GLU A 135 25.15 -0.96 -11.17
CA GLU A 135 25.12 -0.08 -9.99
C GLU A 135 23.84 -0.39 -9.18
N GLY A 136 24.03 -0.77 -7.92
CA GLY A 136 22.94 -1.04 -7.01
C GLY A 136 22.20 0.25 -6.66
N VAL A 137 20.89 0.20 -6.75
CA VAL A 137 20.00 0.96 -5.86
C VAL A 137 18.71 0.14 -5.74
N ALA A 138 18.40 -0.28 -4.53
CA ALA A 138 17.09 -0.80 -4.17
C ALA A 138 16.04 0.26 -4.53
N ALA A 139 15.28 0.03 -5.58
CA ALA A 139 14.09 0.82 -5.87
C ALA A 139 12.96 0.32 -4.98
N ASP A 140 12.89 0.90 -3.77
CA ASP A 140 11.65 1.00 -3.02
C ASP A 140 10.56 1.49 -4.00
N LYS A 141 9.55 0.67 -4.24
CA LYS A 141 8.38 1.05 -5.04
C LYS A 141 7.50 1.97 -4.21
N GLY A 142 8.11 3.07 -3.77
CA GLY A 142 7.43 4.21 -3.20
C GLY A 142 6.41 4.73 -4.21
N MET A 143 5.24 5.06 -3.71
CA MET A 143 4.13 5.72 -4.41
C MET A 143 4.67 6.68 -5.47
N SER A 144 4.19 6.57 -6.70
CA SER A 144 4.62 7.40 -7.85
C SER A 144 4.79 8.87 -7.40
N SER A 145 5.91 9.48 -7.73
CA SER A 145 6.25 10.86 -7.37
C SER A 145 5.11 11.85 -7.67
N SER A 146 4.33 11.59 -8.71
CA SER A 146 3.16 12.38 -9.07
C SER A 146 2.00 12.24 -8.06
N THR A 147 1.74 11.05 -7.52
CA THR A 147 0.72 10.82 -6.49
C THR A 147 1.13 11.42 -5.14
N GLN A 148 2.40 11.36 -4.80
CA GLN A 148 2.93 11.99 -3.59
C GLN A 148 2.84 13.52 -3.66
N MET A 149 3.18 14.12 -4.78
CA MET A 149 3.03 15.57 -5.02
C MET A 149 1.56 16.01 -4.97
N MET A 150 0.66 15.19 -5.51
CA MET A 150 -0.78 15.49 -5.48
C MET A 150 -1.35 15.44 -4.07
N LEU A 151 -0.94 14.48 -3.24
CA LEU A 151 -1.35 14.39 -1.84
C LEU A 151 -0.83 15.58 -1.03
N ILE A 152 0.43 15.98 -1.21
CA ILE A 152 1.01 17.15 -0.55
C ILE A 152 0.23 18.42 -0.94
N ALA A 153 -0.11 18.57 -2.22
CA ALA A 153 -0.89 19.71 -2.69
C ALA A 153 -2.29 19.76 -2.05
N ILE A 154 -2.98 18.62 -1.92
CA ILE A 154 -4.27 18.52 -1.26
C ILE A 154 -4.17 18.88 0.22
N VAL A 155 -3.16 18.38 0.94
CA VAL A 155 -2.93 18.71 2.36
C VAL A 155 -2.68 20.21 2.53
N LEU A 156 -1.87 20.83 1.66
CA LEU A 156 -1.61 22.26 1.71
C LEU A 156 -2.87 23.10 1.44
N LEU A 157 -3.72 22.69 0.49
CA LEU A 157 -4.99 23.35 0.22
C LEU A 157 -5.95 23.28 1.43
N VAL A 158 -6.02 22.12 2.08
CA VAL A 158 -6.82 21.94 3.30
C VAL A 158 -6.30 22.83 4.43
N LEU A 159 -4.99 22.91 4.63
CA LEU A 159 -4.37 23.79 5.62
C LEU A 159 -4.65 25.28 5.33
N LEU A 160 -4.54 25.70 4.08
CA LEU A 160 -4.87 27.07 3.67
C LEU A 160 -6.36 27.38 3.91
N PHE A 161 -7.25 26.44 3.63
CA PHE A 161 -8.67 26.59 3.89
C PHE A 161 -8.97 26.72 5.40
N ILE A 162 -8.31 25.91 6.25
CA ILE A 162 -8.45 26.00 7.72
C ILE A 162 -7.94 27.36 8.21
N LEU A 163 -6.77 27.80 7.75
CA LEU A 163 -6.19 29.09 8.15
C LEU A 163 -7.06 30.28 7.74
N THR A 164 -7.64 30.24 6.54
CA THR A 164 -8.57 31.30 6.09
C THR A 164 -9.87 31.30 6.88
N SER A 165 -10.39 30.13 7.25
CA SER A 165 -11.58 29.98 8.10
C SER A 165 -11.33 30.50 9.51
N VAL A 166 -10.19 30.17 10.12
CA VAL A 166 -9.79 30.67 11.44
C VAL A 166 -9.58 32.19 11.41
N LYS A 167 -8.90 32.71 10.39
CA LYS A 167 -8.71 34.17 10.22
C LYS A 167 -10.05 34.91 10.12
N ASN A 168 -11.02 34.37 9.38
CA ASN A 168 -12.34 34.97 9.24
C ASN A 168 -13.13 34.92 10.57
N SER A 169 -13.08 33.80 11.31
CA SER A 169 -13.70 33.72 12.65
C SER A 169 -13.07 34.68 13.66
N LEU A 170 -11.75 34.83 13.64
CA LEU A 170 -11.06 35.79 14.52
C LEU A 170 -11.41 37.25 14.19
N LYS A 171 -11.52 37.57 12.89
CA LYS A 171 -11.91 38.90 12.46
C LYS A 171 -13.34 39.24 12.90
N GLU A 172 -14.25 38.30 12.87
CA GLU A 172 -15.64 38.48 13.31
C GLU A 172 -15.70 38.67 14.84
N SER A 173 -14.90 37.89 15.63
CA SER A 173 -14.81 38.02 17.07
C SER A 173 -14.20 39.35 17.52
N LEU A 174 -13.18 39.85 16.81
CA LEU A 174 -12.51 41.11 17.14
C LEU A 174 -13.30 42.33 16.65
N GLY A 175 -14.16 42.18 15.61
CA GLY A 175 -15.03 43.23 15.10
C GLY A 175 -16.24 43.52 16.00
N GLN A 176 -16.63 42.63 16.87
CA GLN A 176 -17.79 42.76 17.74
C GLN A 176 -17.49 43.52 19.06
N GLU A 177 -16.22 43.71 19.39
CA GLU A 177 -15.81 44.35 20.65
C GLU A 177 -15.72 45.86 20.58
N THR A 178 -15.90 46.50 19.41
CA THR A 178 -15.79 47.93 19.21
C THR A 178 -17.13 48.68 19.14
N GLU A 179 -18.27 47.97 19.24
CA GLU A 179 -19.60 48.62 19.02
C GLU A 179 -20.50 48.72 20.28
N THR A 180 -19.97 48.49 21.47
CA THR A 180 -20.75 48.66 22.70
C THR A 180 -20.05 49.52 23.75
N VAL A 181 -19.70 50.75 23.38
CA VAL A 181 -19.58 51.84 24.36
C VAL A 181 -20.95 52.52 24.38
N PRO A 182 -21.75 52.35 25.45
CA PRO A 182 -23.05 53.00 25.54
C PRO A 182 -22.84 54.52 25.61
N GLU A 183 -23.46 55.21 24.69
CA GLU A 183 -23.46 56.69 24.50
C GLU A 183 -23.90 57.44 25.78
N THR A 184 -24.42 56.72 26.78
CA THR A 184 -24.83 57.26 28.08
C THR A 184 -23.66 57.65 29.00
N LEU A 185 -22.43 57.18 28.75
CA LEU A 185 -21.25 57.53 29.57
C LEU A 185 -20.62 58.88 29.15
N ILE A 186 -20.85 59.34 27.90
CA ILE A 186 -20.28 60.57 27.38
C ILE A 186 -21.11 61.78 27.86
N ALA A 187 -22.39 61.58 28.16
CA ALA A 187 -23.28 62.68 28.62
C ALA A 187 -23.00 63.10 30.07
N GLN A 188 -22.30 62.32 30.89
CA GLN A 188 -22.02 62.65 32.31
C GLN A 188 -20.72 63.43 32.52
N THR A 189 -19.83 63.54 31.52
CA THR A 189 -18.54 64.24 31.67
C THR A 189 -18.61 65.72 31.33
N ASN A 190 -19.74 66.25 30.82
CA ASN A 190 -19.92 67.66 30.47
C ASN A 190 -20.66 68.48 31.51
N LEU A 191 -20.76 68.02 32.78
CA LEU A 191 -21.47 68.72 33.84
C LEU A 191 -20.58 69.10 35.02
N PHE A 192 -19.32 69.47 34.77
CA PHE A 192 -18.46 70.21 35.72
C PHE A 192 -17.62 71.23 35.02
#